data_97137a7cd56c2a19a3df24ead2555317
#
_entry.id   97137a7cd56c2a19a3df24ead2555317
#
_cell.length_a   1.000
_cell.length_b   1.000
_cell.length_c   1.000
_cell.angle_alpha   90.00
_cell.angle_beta   90.00
_cell.angle_gamma   90.00
#
_symmetry.space_group_name_H-M   'P 1'
#
loop_
_entity.id
_entity.type
_entity.pdbx_description
1 polymer ?
#
loop_
_entity_poly.entity_id
_entity_poly.type
_entity_poly.pdbx_seq_one_letter_code
_entity_poly.pdbx_strand_id
1 'polypeptide(L)'
;MLDSSVHLHIVSASNCGKILNGPSGSLQSTNFPNNYPNNEYCTWEIQVPQGKKVRLEFEELRTEENKDFVLIYDTGKTDPVVALNGVKDKPRAITSTGNSIRVRFISNSVNTNNGFKVSYKQTG
;
A
#
# COMPACT_ATOMS: atom_id res chain seq x y z
N MET A 1 -25.21 -16.51 5.78
CA MET A 1 -24.52 -16.42 6.32
C MET A 1 -23.91 -16.25 6.37
N LEU A 2 -23.80 -16.35 6.13
CA LEU A 2 -23.01 -16.19 6.58
C LEU A 2 -22.46 -16.00 6.71
N ASP A 3 -22.32 -16.04 6.54
CA ASP A 3 -21.53 -15.92 7.04
C ASP A 3 -21.02 -15.71 7.10
N SER A 4 -21.12 -15.76 6.91
CA SER A 4 -20.35 -15.61 7.40
C SER A 4 -19.77 -15.44 7.48
N SER A 5 -19.77 -15.52 7.36
CA SER A 5 -18.96 -15.37 7.84
C SER A 5 -18.38 -15.08 7.87
N VAL A 6 -18.44 -15.07 7.76
CA VAL A 6 -17.66 -14.78 8.16
C VAL A 6 -17.06 -14.47 8.06
N HIS A 7 -16.86 -14.39 8.07
CA HIS A 7 -16.04 -14.12 8.40
C HIS A 7 -15.45 -13.62 8.50
N LEU A 8 -15.56 -13.58 8.33
CA LEU A 8 -14.95 -13.13 8.69
C LEU A 8 -14.41 -12.77 8.90
N HIS A 9 -14.23 -12.63 8.97
CA HIS A 9 -13.56 -12.35 9.39
C HIS A 9 -13.00 -11.81 9.53
N ILE A 10 -13.23 -11.64 9.62
CA ILE A 10 -12.55 -11.15 9.90
C ILE A 10 -12.04 -10.61 10.10
N VAL A 11 -12.08 -10.67 10.13
CA VAL A 11 -11.32 -10.14 10.50
C VAL A 11 -10.46 -9.41 10.50
N SER A 12 -10.36 -9.34 10.08
CA SER A 12 -9.15 -8.60 10.26
C SER A 12 -9.27 -7.55 11.32
N ALA A 13 -8.39 -7.54 12.24
CA ALA A 13 -8.38 -6.57 13.30
C ALA A 13 -7.78 -5.24 12.84
N SER A 14 -7.22 -5.19 11.64
CA SER A 14 -6.52 -4.00 11.17
C SER A 14 -7.49 -2.93 10.69
N ASN A 15 -7.22 -1.67 11.06
CA ASN A 15 -7.99 -0.53 10.56
C ASN A 15 -7.31 0.14 9.39
N CYS A 16 -6.46 -0.58 8.70
CA CYS A 16 -5.67 -0.01 7.60
C CYS A 16 -6.07 -0.62 6.28
N GLY A 17 -5.81 0.14 5.22
CA GLY A 17 -6.09 -0.33 3.87
C GLY A 17 -7.52 -0.03 3.45
N LYS A 18 -7.73 0.17 2.17
CA LYS A 18 -9.06 0.40 1.60
C LYS A 18 -8.97 0.52 0.09
N ILE A 19 -10.14 0.59 -0.53
CA ILE A 19 -10.24 0.86 -1.96
C ILE A 19 -10.26 2.36 -2.16
N LEU A 20 -9.40 2.85 -3.04
CA LEU A 20 -9.30 4.27 -3.37
C LEU A 20 -9.67 4.46 -4.83
N ASN A 21 -10.53 5.42 -5.09
CA ASN A 21 -10.99 5.73 -6.44
C ASN A 21 -10.76 7.20 -6.70
N GLY A 22 -10.88 7.57 -7.98
CA GLY A 22 -10.81 8.97 -8.37
C GLY A 22 -9.47 9.31 -9.00
N PRO A 23 -9.33 10.58 -9.47
CA PRO A 23 -8.19 10.95 -10.29
C PRO A 23 -6.90 11.12 -9.51
N SER A 24 -6.98 11.31 -8.20
CA SER A 24 -5.78 11.49 -7.37
C SER A 24 -6.12 11.27 -5.91
N GLY A 25 -5.10 11.05 -5.10
CA GLY A 25 -5.27 10.87 -3.68
C GLY A 25 -3.95 10.48 -3.03
N SER A 26 -4.04 10.00 -1.79
CA SER A 26 -2.86 9.56 -1.07
C SER A 26 -3.22 8.43 -0.12
N LEU A 27 -2.18 7.69 0.31
CA LEU A 27 -2.29 6.70 1.35
C LEU A 27 -1.03 6.77 2.21
N GLN A 28 -1.14 6.28 3.43
CA GLN A 28 -0.01 6.33 4.33
C GLN A 28 -0.11 5.20 5.35
N SER A 29 1.02 4.88 5.98
CA SER A 29 1.05 3.88 7.02
C SER A 29 0.28 4.39 8.24
N THR A 30 -0.18 3.44 9.05
CA THR A 30 -0.89 3.74 10.30
C THR A 30 -0.01 4.61 11.19
N ASN A 31 -0.58 5.68 11.73
CA ASN A 31 0.10 6.62 12.63
C ASN A 31 1.13 7.53 11.95
N PHE A 32 1.33 7.43 10.64
CA PHE A 32 2.29 8.29 9.96
C PHE A 32 2.01 9.77 10.30
N PRO A 33 3.00 10.58 10.63
CA PRO A 33 4.45 10.36 10.57
C PRO A 33 5.07 9.74 11.82
N ASN A 34 4.26 9.23 12.73
CA ASN A 34 4.75 8.50 13.89
C ASN A 34 4.93 7.04 13.51
N ASN A 35 5.57 6.26 14.37
CA ASN A 35 5.89 4.88 14.05
C ASN A 35 4.63 4.04 13.79
N TYR A 36 4.72 3.19 12.76
CA TYR A 36 3.64 2.26 12.47
C TYR A 36 3.66 1.11 13.50
N PRO A 37 2.52 0.43 13.70
CA PRO A 37 2.47 -0.70 14.63
C PRO A 37 3.20 -1.92 14.09
N ASN A 38 3.60 -2.80 15.00
CA ASN A 38 4.08 -4.12 14.63
C ASN A 38 2.91 -4.94 14.07
N ASN A 39 3.22 -5.96 13.30
CA ASN A 39 2.25 -6.93 12.80
C ASN A 39 1.15 -6.32 11.94
N GLU A 40 1.48 -5.29 11.17
CA GLU A 40 0.54 -4.68 10.23
C GLU A 40 0.44 -5.51 8.97
N TYR A 41 -0.76 -5.56 8.41
CA TYR A 41 -1.01 -6.17 7.12
C TYR A 41 -2.10 -5.33 6.47
N CYS A 42 -1.70 -4.38 5.66
CA CYS A 42 -2.59 -3.40 5.08
C CYS A 42 -2.56 -3.51 3.56
N THR A 43 -3.72 -3.39 2.92
CA THR A 43 -3.79 -3.43 1.46
C THR A 43 -4.66 -2.28 0.98
N TRP A 44 -4.12 -1.51 0.04
CA TRP A 44 -4.87 -0.46 -0.65
C TRP A 44 -5.00 -0.87 -2.11
N GLU A 45 -6.22 -0.77 -2.62
CA GLU A 45 -6.50 -1.02 -4.04
C GLU A 45 -6.85 0.31 -4.68
N ILE A 46 -6.03 0.77 -5.62
CA ILE A 46 -6.23 2.06 -6.27
C ILE A 46 -6.77 1.79 -7.67
N GLN A 47 -7.92 2.40 -7.99
CA GLN A 47 -8.58 2.20 -9.27
C GLN A 47 -8.88 3.55 -9.91
N VAL A 48 -8.59 3.66 -11.18
CA VAL A 48 -8.91 4.84 -11.98
C VAL A 48 -9.75 4.40 -13.17
N PRO A 49 -10.36 5.33 -13.92
CA PRO A 49 -11.20 4.92 -15.04
C PRO A 49 -10.47 4.08 -16.08
N GLN A 50 -11.23 3.20 -16.73
CA GLN A 50 -10.71 2.38 -17.81
C GLN A 50 -10.04 3.27 -18.84
N GLY A 51 -8.88 2.82 -19.33
CA GLY A 51 -8.10 3.59 -20.29
C GLY A 51 -7.08 4.53 -19.66
N LYS A 52 -7.12 4.67 -18.33
CA LYS A 52 -6.14 5.47 -17.61
C LYS A 52 -5.20 4.56 -16.83
N LYS A 53 -4.12 5.13 -16.32
CA LYS A 53 -3.14 4.40 -15.52
C LYS A 53 -2.96 5.11 -14.19
N VAL A 54 -2.41 4.38 -13.21
CA VAL A 54 -2.12 4.93 -11.89
C VAL A 54 -0.64 5.19 -11.78
N ARG A 55 -0.27 6.41 -11.38
CA ARG A 55 1.12 6.75 -11.10
C ARG A 55 1.26 6.97 -9.60
N LEU A 56 2.18 6.22 -8.98
CA LEU A 56 2.50 6.33 -7.56
C LEU A 56 3.78 7.13 -7.38
N GLU A 57 3.77 8.02 -6.40
CA GLU A 57 4.97 8.77 -6.03
C GLU A 57 5.10 8.71 -4.51
N PHE A 58 6.23 8.18 -4.03
CA PHE A 58 6.51 8.12 -2.61
C PHE A 58 7.03 9.46 -2.14
N GLU A 59 6.36 10.03 -1.14
CA GLU A 59 6.82 11.26 -0.52
C GLU A 59 7.81 10.96 0.60
N GLU A 60 7.63 9.81 1.25
CA GLU A 60 8.51 9.37 2.31
C GLU A 60 8.43 7.86 2.45
N LEU A 61 9.58 7.22 2.75
CA LEU A 61 9.63 5.79 2.99
C LEU A 61 10.68 5.49 4.07
N ARG A 62 10.22 5.03 5.23
CA ARG A 62 11.07 4.67 6.36
C ARG A 62 10.50 3.44 7.04
N THR A 63 11.01 2.26 6.67
CA THR A 63 10.62 1.01 7.31
C THR A 63 11.85 0.30 7.83
N GLU A 64 11.63 -0.72 8.67
CA GLU A 64 12.72 -1.55 9.16
C GLU A 64 13.31 -2.31 7.98
N GLU A 65 14.62 -2.17 7.81
CA GLU A 65 15.32 -2.74 6.66
C GLU A 65 15.23 -4.26 6.67
N ASN A 66 14.89 -4.83 5.51
CA ASN A 66 14.83 -6.29 5.28
C ASN A 66 13.81 -7.03 6.13
N LYS A 67 12.89 -6.32 6.79
CA LYS A 67 11.88 -6.94 7.65
C LYS A 67 10.48 -6.44 7.37
N ASP A 68 10.34 -5.13 7.14
CA ASP A 68 9.04 -4.52 6.91
C ASP A 68 9.02 -4.01 5.47
N PHE A 69 7.97 -4.39 4.72
CA PHE A 69 7.97 -4.18 3.27
C PHE A 69 6.73 -3.46 2.78
N VAL A 70 6.93 -2.57 1.82
CA VAL A 70 5.86 -2.02 1.00
C VAL A 70 5.94 -2.74 -0.34
N LEU A 71 4.89 -3.48 -0.67
CA LEU A 71 4.83 -4.28 -1.90
C LEU A 71 3.88 -3.62 -2.89
N ILE A 72 4.33 -3.49 -4.12
CA ILE A 72 3.52 -2.86 -5.17
C ILE A 72 3.18 -3.93 -6.21
N TYR A 73 1.88 -4.03 -6.53
CA TYR A 73 1.36 -5.01 -7.50
C TYR A 73 0.76 -4.26 -8.68
N ASP A 74 1.22 -4.59 -9.88
CA ASP A 74 0.65 -4.02 -11.09
C ASP A 74 -0.74 -4.59 -11.35
N THR A 75 -1.46 -3.97 -12.27
CA THR A 75 -2.82 -4.34 -12.64
C THR A 75 -2.96 -5.85 -12.85
N GLY A 76 -3.83 -6.48 -12.06
CA GLY A 76 -4.14 -7.90 -12.19
C GLY A 76 -3.04 -8.89 -11.84
N LYS A 77 -1.91 -8.41 -11.34
CA LYS A 77 -0.80 -9.31 -11.00
C LYS A 77 -0.92 -9.85 -9.59
N THR A 78 -0.47 -11.09 -9.40
CA THR A 78 -0.47 -11.72 -8.09
C THR A 78 0.89 -11.65 -7.41
N ASP A 79 1.94 -11.37 -8.16
CA ASP A 79 3.28 -11.16 -7.60
C ASP A 79 3.63 -9.69 -7.62
N PRO A 80 4.33 -9.19 -6.61
CA PRO A 80 4.69 -7.78 -6.61
C PRO A 80 5.74 -7.48 -7.67
N VAL A 81 5.62 -6.30 -8.29
CA VAL A 81 6.63 -5.83 -9.24
C VAL A 81 7.73 -5.07 -8.53
N VAL A 82 7.44 -4.56 -7.32
CA VAL A 82 8.42 -3.82 -6.52
C VAL A 82 8.22 -4.19 -5.06
N ALA A 83 9.32 -4.39 -4.35
CA ALA A 83 9.32 -4.60 -2.91
C ALA A 83 10.27 -3.58 -2.30
N LEU A 84 9.74 -2.66 -1.52
CA LEU A 84 10.53 -1.58 -0.91
C LEU A 84 10.65 -1.79 0.59
N ASN A 85 11.81 -1.46 1.13
CA ASN A 85 12.04 -1.52 2.57
C ASN A 85 13.18 -0.57 2.94
N GLY A 86 13.34 -0.34 4.25
CA GLY A 86 14.42 0.51 4.72
C GLY A 86 14.06 1.99 4.60
N VAL A 87 15.10 2.82 4.63
CA VAL A 87 14.95 4.27 4.48
C VAL A 87 15.38 4.63 3.07
N LYS A 88 14.44 5.15 2.29
CA LYS A 88 14.69 5.53 0.90
C LYS A 88 14.35 6.98 0.70
N ASP A 89 15.22 7.68 0.00
CA ASP A 89 15.03 9.09 -0.30
C ASP A 89 14.37 9.19 -1.68
N LYS A 90 13.04 9.35 -1.68
CA LYS A 90 12.22 9.48 -2.89
C LYS A 90 12.43 8.32 -3.88
N PRO A 91 11.90 7.14 -3.57
CA PRO A 91 11.95 6.03 -4.53
C PRO A 91 11.38 6.43 -5.89
N ARG A 92 11.82 5.73 -6.93
CA ARG A 92 11.35 5.99 -8.28
C ARG A 92 9.82 5.85 -8.35
N ALA A 93 9.18 6.73 -9.09
CA ALA A 93 7.75 6.65 -9.31
C ALA A 93 7.41 5.37 -10.09
N ILE A 94 6.22 4.83 -9.83
CA ILE A 94 5.77 3.58 -10.42
C ILE A 94 4.45 3.83 -11.13
N THR A 95 4.35 3.43 -12.40
CA THR A 95 3.12 3.58 -13.16
C THR A 95 2.58 2.20 -13.52
N SER A 96 1.28 2.00 -13.31
CA SER A 96 0.63 0.74 -13.65
C SER A 96 0.53 0.56 -15.16
N THR A 97 0.34 -0.70 -15.59
CA THR A 97 0.11 -0.98 -17.01
C THR A 97 -1.36 -0.86 -17.36
N GLY A 98 -2.25 -1.06 -16.41
CA GLY A 98 -3.68 -0.91 -16.60
C GLY A 98 -4.25 0.13 -15.66
N ASN A 99 -5.53 0.02 -15.31
CA ASN A 99 -6.22 1.05 -14.56
C ASN A 99 -6.25 0.82 -13.04
N SER A 100 -5.40 -0.06 -12.53
CA SER A 100 -5.36 -0.29 -11.08
C SER A 100 -3.95 -0.63 -10.63
N ILE A 101 -3.72 -0.40 -9.34
CA ILE A 101 -2.47 -0.79 -8.70
C ILE A 101 -2.80 -1.12 -7.26
N ARG A 102 -2.10 -2.09 -6.68
CA ARG A 102 -2.29 -2.48 -5.29
C ARG A 102 -1.03 -2.20 -4.50
N VAL A 103 -1.22 -1.65 -3.31
CA VAL A 103 -0.12 -1.39 -2.39
C VAL A 103 -0.38 -2.20 -1.13
N ARG A 104 0.60 -2.97 -0.69
CA ARG A 104 0.49 -3.76 0.53
C ARG A 104 1.64 -3.45 1.46
N PHE A 105 1.32 -3.24 2.73
CA PHE A 105 2.35 -3.01 3.75
C PHE A 105 2.31 -4.14 4.76
N ILE A 106 3.49 -4.69 5.03
CA ILE A 106 3.63 -5.80 5.98
C ILE A 106 4.73 -5.44 6.98
N SER A 107 4.40 -5.46 8.27
CA SER A 107 5.41 -5.28 9.31
C SER A 107 5.47 -6.52 10.19
N ASN A 108 6.65 -6.77 10.78
CA ASN A 108 6.84 -7.95 11.61
C ASN A 108 6.54 -7.61 13.08
N SER A 109 6.95 -8.50 14.00
CA SER A 109 6.59 -8.39 15.41
C SER A 109 7.50 -7.49 16.22
N VAL A 110 8.61 -7.00 15.66
CA VAL A 110 9.56 -6.16 16.39
C VAL A 110 10.08 -5.04 15.49
N ASN A 111 10.40 -3.91 16.11
CA ASN A 111 11.02 -2.76 15.47
C ASN A 111 10.16 -2.13 14.39
N THR A 112 10.00 -0.85 14.51
CA THR A 112 9.20 -0.07 13.57
C THR A 112 9.98 1.16 13.14
N ASN A 113 9.36 1.98 12.29
CA ASN A 113 9.92 3.24 11.88
C ASN A 113 8.76 4.17 11.55
N ASN A 114 9.05 5.34 11.02
CA ASN A 114 8.02 6.35 10.78
C ASN A 114 7.02 5.97 9.70
N GLY A 115 7.38 5.04 8.82
CA GLY A 115 6.44 4.57 7.82
C GLY A 115 6.57 5.29 6.49
N PHE A 116 5.44 5.40 5.80
CA PHE A 116 5.48 5.91 4.43
C PHE A 116 4.25 6.73 4.11
N LYS A 117 4.40 7.57 3.10
CA LYS A 117 3.30 8.30 2.50
C LYS A 117 3.48 8.26 0.99
N VAL A 118 2.40 7.92 0.28
CA VAL A 118 2.39 7.77 -1.17
C VAL A 118 1.26 8.61 -1.72
N SER A 119 1.53 9.38 -2.75
CA SER A 119 0.47 10.05 -3.49
C SER A 119 0.27 9.31 -4.81
N TYR A 120 -0.95 9.40 -5.34
CA TYR A 120 -1.25 8.78 -6.63
C TYR A 120 -2.06 9.72 -7.48
N LYS A 121 -1.96 9.53 -8.78
CA LYS A 121 -2.79 10.25 -9.74
C LYS A 121 -2.98 9.40 -10.98
N GLN A 122 -4.10 9.64 -11.67
CA GLN A 122 -4.32 8.98 -12.94
C GLN A 122 -3.49 9.67 -14.01
N THR A 123 -3.11 8.93 -15.03
CA THR A 123 -2.31 9.43 -16.14
C THR A 123 -2.67 8.66 -17.41
N GLY A 124 -2.19 9.14 -18.50
CA GLY A 124 -2.34 8.46 -19.77
C GLY A 124 -3.61 8.70 -20.47
#